data_1d6d09c494450fde2e0c30362320cc44
#
_entry.id   1d6d09c494450fde2e0c30362320cc44
#
_cell.length_a   1.000
_cell.length_b   1.000
_cell.length_c   1.000
_cell.angle_alpha   90.00
_cell.angle_beta   90.00
_cell.angle_gamma   90.00
#
_symmetry.space_group_name_H-M   'P 1'
#
loop_
_entity.id
_entity.type
_entity.pdbx_description
1 polymer ?
#
loop_
_entity_poly.entity_id
_entity_poly.type
_entity_poly.pdbx_seq_one_letter_code
_entity_poly.pdbx_strand_id
1 'polypeptide(L)'
;AVGILTADSVLNIPVYTASERTFDLLTQTSGRAGRGDKTGSVVIQTYNPLNYAIIKSKAHDYVGFYHEEIQNRKALGYPPFREMIHMVVRHQDMETLESIANRIVDDLEAHKGDEDILINGPYEATIKKVRDMYRLAIMIRGTDLTNLKEYIYNSWIFTQEGLLIDVDPV
;
A
#
# COMPACT_ATOMS: atom_id res chain seq x y z
N ALA A 1 -7.19 11.83 29.58
CA ALA A 1 -7.87 11.14 28.48
C ALA A 1 -7.25 11.56 27.16
N VAL A 2 -7.09 10.65 26.21
CA VAL A 2 -6.65 10.91 24.84
C VAL A 2 -7.76 10.43 23.90
N GLY A 3 -8.17 11.29 22.96
CA GLY A 3 -9.13 10.94 21.92
C GLY A 3 -8.43 10.71 20.60
N ILE A 4 -8.71 9.60 19.93
CA ILE A 4 -8.30 9.33 18.56
C ILE A 4 -9.51 9.52 17.67
N LEU A 5 -9.51 10.63 16.94
CA LEU A 5 -10.57 10.95 15.98
C LEU A 5 -10.21 10.31 14.63
N THR A 6 -11.14 9.54 14.07
CA THR A 6 -11.02 8.93 12.74
C THR A 6 -9.83 7.95 12.58
N ALA A 7 -9.82 6.85 13.34
CA ALA A 7 -8.92 5.72 13.06
C ALA A 7 -9.05 5.20 11.61
N ASP A 8 -10.24 5.37 11.04
CA ASP A 8 -10.57 5.00 9.66
C ASP A 8 -9.75 5.74 8.60
N SER A 9 -9.21 6.92 8.90
CA SER A 9 -8.40 7.69 7.93
C SER A 9 -7.11 6.96 7.54
N VAL A 10 -6.51 6.20 8.46
CA VAL A 10 -5.34 5.37 8.19
C VAL A 10 -5.75 3.99 7.67
N LEU A 11 -6.81 3.41 8.26
CA LEU A 11 -7.31 2.08 7.90
C LEU A 11 -7.78 2.00 6.45
N ASN A 12 -8.36 3.07 5.91
CA ASN A 12 -8.91 3.13 4.56
C ASN A 12 -7.90 3.60 3.50
N ILE A 13 -6.64 3.80 3.86
CA ILE A 13 -5.61 4.04 2.84
C ILE A 13 -5.44 2.75 2.02
N PRO A 14 -5.52 2.80 0.68
CA PRO A 14 -5.46 1.60 -0.15
C PRO A 14 -4.02 1.10 -0.33
N VAL A 15 -3.38 0.75 0.78
CA VAL A 15 -2.06 0.13 0.85
C VAL A 15 -2.14 -1.11 1.75
N TYR A 16 -1.37 -2.14 1.43
CA TYR A 16 -1.43 -3.40 2.18
C TYR A 16 -0.99 -3.27 3.65
N THR A 17 -0.24 -2.23 3.98
CA THR A 17 0.22 -1.93 5.36
C THR A 17 -0.77 -1.10 6.18
N ALA A 18 -1.95 -0.78 5.66
CA ALA A 18 -2.90 0.11 6.33
C ALA A 18 -3.32 -0.40 7.73
N SER A 19 -3.56 -1.70 7.87
CA SER A 19 -3.91 -2.32 9.15
C SER A 19 -2.76 -2.27 10.16
N GLU A 20 -1.54 -2.54 9.73
CA GLU A 20 -0.33 -2.45 10.55
C GLU A 20 -0.09 -1.02 11.04
N ARG A 21 -0.14 -0.05 10.13
CA ARG A 21 -0.03 1.37 10.48
C ARG A 21 -1.10 1.83 11.46
N THR A 22 -2.33 1.31 11.30
CA THR A 22 -3.43 1.60 12.22
C THR A 22 -3.15 1.01 13.59
N PHE A 23 -2.75 -0.27 13.67
CA PHE A 23 -2.39 -0.92 14.93
C PHE A 23 -1.28 -0.17 15.66
N ASP A 24 -0.21 0.20 14.96
CA ASP A 24 0.93 0.93 15.52
C ASP A 24 0.53 2.31 16.04
N LEU A 25 -0.23 3.07 15.25
CA LEU A 25 -0.72 4.39 15.65
C LEU A 25 -1.57 4.32 16.92
N LEU A 26 -2.50 3.38 16.98
CA LEU A 26 -3.40 3.19 18.12
C LEU A 26 -2.62 2.74 19.37
N THR A 27 -1.70 1.82 19.21
CA THR A 27 -0.87 1.29 20.32
C THR A 27 0.07 2.36 20.87
N GLN A 28 0.75 3.12 20.01
CA GLN A 28 1.62 4.22 20.43
C GLN A 28 0.85 5.33 21.15
N THR A 29 -0.34 5.68 20.64
CA THR A 29 -1.18 6.71 21.25
C THR A 29 -1.72 6.26 22.60
N SER A 30 -2.09 4.99 22.74
CA SER A 30 -2.55 4.40 24.00
C SER A 30 -1.45 4.39 25.05
N GLY A 31 -0.21 4.05 24.67
CA GLY A 31 0.96 4.06 25.57
C GLY A 31 1.31 5.46 26.12
N ARG A 32 0.91 6.53 25.43
CA ARG A 32 1.11 7.91 25.89
C ARG A 32 0.07 8.34 26.93
N ALA A 33 -1.13 7.79 26.90
CA ALA A 33 -2.21 8.12 27.81
C ALA A 33 -1.97 7.64 29.25
N GLY A 34 -1.13 6.62 29.46
CA GLY A 34 -0.83 6.01 30.75
C GLY A 34 0.44 6.52 31.47
N ARG A 35 1.03 7.64 31.02
CA ARG A 35 2.21 8.20 31.69
C ARG A 35 1.84 9.02 32.92
N GLY A 36 2.20 8.55 34.11
CA GLY A 36 1.96 9.15 35.43
C GLY A 36 1.13 8.26 36.36
N ASP A 37 0.92 8.70 37.60
CA ASP A 37 0.21 7.96 38.65
C ASP A 37 -1.32 7.83 38.41
N LYS A 38 -1.83 8.32 37.31
CA LYS A 38 -3.26 8.26 36.95
C LYS A 38 -3.48 7.36 35.76
N THR A 39 -4.42 6.42 35.88
CA THR A 39 -4.90 5.59 34.79
C THR A 39 -5.46 6.47 33.66
N GLY A 40 -4.82 6.45 32.50
CA GLY A 40 -5.29 7.18 31.33
C GLY A 40 -6.40 6.42 30.62
N SER A 41 -7.41 7.13 30.12
CA SER A 41 -8.42 6.57 29.23
C SER A 41 -8.16 7.00 27.78
N VAL A 42 -8.30 6.07 26.83
CA VAL A 42 -8.23 6.33 25.39
C VAL A 42 -9.59 6.04 24.77
N VAL A 43 -10.08 6.97 24.00
CA VAL A 43 -11.32 6.83 23.21
C VAL A 43 -10.95 6.80 21.75
N ILE A 44 -11.32 5.72 21.05
CA ILE A 44 -11.12 5.56 19.61
C ILE A 44 -12.47 5.72 18.92
N GLN A 45 -12.58 6.72 18.05
CA GLN A 45 -13.74 6.90 17.17
C GLN A 45 -13.48 6.21 15.84
N THR A 46 -14.39 5.33 15.41
CA THR A 46 -14.29 4.58 14.16
C THR A 46 -15.66 4.13 13.66
N TYR A 47 -15.82 4.01 12.35
CA TYR A 47 -16.96 3.37 11.69
C TYR A 47 -16.85 1.84 11.64
N ASN A 48 -15.64 1.29 11.87
CA ASN A 48 -15.37 -0.14 11.83
C ASN A 48 -14.79 -0.67 13.15
N PRO A 49 -15.57 -0.67 14.25
CA PRO A 49 -15.07 -1.06 15.57
C PRO A 49 -14.70 -2.54 15.71
N LEU A 50 -15.13 -3.37 14.75
CA LEU A 50 -14.83 -4.81 14.70
C LEU A 50 -13.61 -5.15 13.87
N ASN A 51 -12.93 -4.15 13.29
CA ASN A 51 -11.68 -4.40 12.58
C ASN A 51 -10.62 -4.96 13.54
N TYR A 52 -9.94 -6.02 13.12
CA TYR A 52 -8.97 -6.73 13.95
C TYR A 52 -7.81 -5.83 14.43
N ALA A 53 -7.32 -4.89 13.60
CA ALA A 53 -6.27 -3.96 14.02
C ALA A 53 -6.73 -3.09 15.20
N ILE A 54 -8.01 -2.67 15.21
CA ILE A 54 -8.59 -1.89 16.31
C ILE A 54 -8.83 -2.76 17.54
N ILE A 55 -9.39 -3.96 17.38
CA ILE A 55 -9.63 -4.88 18.50
C ILE A 55 -8.33 -5.24 19.20
N LYS A 56 -7.31 -5.65 18.41
CA LYS A 56 -6.01 -6.08 18.93
C LYS A 56 -5.24 -4.92 19.56
N SER A 57 -5.31 -3.71 19.01
CA SER A 57 -4.68 -2.52 19.61
C SER A 57 -5.24 -2.17 20.97
N LYS A 58 -6.56 -2.31 21.21
CA LYS A 58 -7.20 -2.12 22.52
C LYS A 58 -6.65 -3.06 23.58
N ALA A 59 -6.32 -4.27 23.19
CA ALA A 59 -5.77 -5.31 24.09
C ALA A 59 -4.24 -5.28 24.16
N HIS A 60 -3.57 -4.42 23.42
CA HIS A 60 -2.11 -4.45 23.18
C HIS A 60 -1.62 -5.83 22.73
N ASP A 61 -2.48 -6.58 22.00
CA ASP A 61 -2.23 -7.94 21.53
C ASP A 61 -1.49 -7.93 20.19
N TYR A 62 -0.19 -7.65 20.22
CA TYR A 62 0.64 -7.66 19.00
C TYR A 62 0.71 -9.05 18.36
N VAL A 63 0.82 -10.10 19.18
CA VAL A 63 0.94 -11.49 18.68
C VAL A 63 -0.33 -11.90 17.93
N GLY A 64 -1.49 -11.62 18.52
CA GLY A 64 -2.77 -11.90 17.87
C GLY A 64 -2.98 -11.05 16.61
N PHE A 65 -2.54 -9.78 16.61
CA PHE A 65 -2.55 -8.93 15.42
C PHE A 65 -1.67 -9.53 14.32
N TYR A 66 -0.42 -9.87 14.65
CA TYR A 66 0.52 -10.45 13.69
C TYR A 66 -0.02 -11.72 13.02
N HIS A 67 -0.60 -12.64 13.81
CA HIS A 67 -1.14 -13.88 13.27
C HIS A 67 -2.29 -13.64 12.27
N GLU A 68 -3.16 -12.69 12.56
CA GLU A 68 -4.29 -12.37 11.68
C GLU A 68 -3.82 -11.62 10.42
N GLU A 69 -2.92 -10.64 10.59
CA GLU A 69 -2.33 -9.86 9.50
C GLU A 69 -1.57 -10.76 8.51
N ILE A 70 -0.72 -11.67 9.00
CA ILE A 70 0.11 -12.50 8.14
C ILE A 70 -0.73 -13.51 7.33
N GLN A 71 -1.83 -14.00 7.91
CA GLN A 71 -2.78 -14.87 7.18
C GLN A 71 -3.50 -14.08 6.07
N ASN A 72 -3.95 -12.86 6.35
CA ASN A 72 -4.57 -11.99 5.37
C ASN A 72 -3.60 -11.66 4.22
N ARG A 73 -2.34 -11.33 4.54
CA ARG A 73 -1.31 -11.08 3.51
C ARG A 73 -1.06 -12.31 2.64
N LYS A 74 -1.00 -13.49 3.25
CA LYS A 74 -0.85 -14.75 2.51
C LYS A 74 -2.03 -15.00 1.57
N ALA A 75 -3.26 -14.85 2.06
CA ALA A 75 -4.47 -15.06 1.28
C ALA A 75 -4.60 -14.09 0.09
N LEU A 76 -4.14 -12.84 0.27
CA LEU A 76 -4.23 -11.78 -0.72
C LEU A 76 -2.98 -11.68 -1.62
N GLY A 77 -1.93 -12.49 -1.36
CA GLY A 77 -0.68 -12.42 -2.12
C GLY A 77 0.04 -11.09 -1.92
N TYR A 78 0.16 -10.65 -0.66
CA TYR A 78 0.94 -9.47 -0.29
C TYR A 78 2.31 -9.85 0.29
N PRO A 79 3.27 -8.94 0.35
CA PRO A 79 4.53 -9.16 1.04
C PRO A 79 4.33 -9.67 2.49
N PRO A 80 5.13 -10.62 2.97
CA PRO A 80 6.36 -11.18 2.37
C PRO A 80 6.13 -12.40 1.47
N PHE A 81 4.90 -12.75 1.13
CA PHE A 81 4.60 -13.96 0.33
C PHE A 81 4.74 -13.75 -1.18
N ARG A 82 4.56 -12.50 -1.63
CA ARG A 82 4.82 -12.06 -3.00
C ARG A 82 5.54 -10.73 -2.98
N GLU A 83 6.41 -10.52 -3.94
CA GLU A 83 7.02 -9.23 -4.21
C GLU A 83 6.03 -8.31 -4.93
N MET A 84 6.18 -7.01 -4.75
CA MET A 84 5.33 -6.00 -5.37
C MET A 84 6.15 -4.87 -5.98
N ILE A 85 5.71 -4.38 -7.15
CA ILE A 85 6.19 -3.13 -7.72
C ILE A 85 4.98 -2.26 -7.98
N HIS A 86 4.98 -1.06 -7.44
CA HIS A 86 3.98 -0.05 -7.68
C HIS A 86 4.57 1.06 -8.54
N MET A 87 3.99 1.28 -9.70
CA MET A 87 4.37 2.34 -10.62
C MET A 87 3.30 3.41 -10.67
N VAL A 88 3.71 4.67 -10.72
CA VAL A 88 2.81 5.80 -10.95
C VAL A 88 3.35 6.64 -12.09
N VAL A 89 2.61 6.70 -13.18
CA VAL A 89 2.90 7.55 -14.33
C VAL A 89 2.16 8.88 -14.16
N ARG A 90 2.82 9.99 -14.48
CA ARG A 90 2.26 11.34 -14.34
C ARG A 90 2.43 12.10 -15.64
N HIS A 91 1.37 12.80 -16.08
CA HIS A 91 1.43 13.71 -17.24
C HIS A 91 0.36 14.80 -17.13
N GLN A 92 0.57 15.96 -17.77
CA GLN A 92 -0.40 17.06 -17.78
C GLN A 92 -1.57 16.77 -18.69
N ASP A 93 -1.31 16.08 -19.79
CA ASP A 93 -2.31 15.65 -20.76
C ASP A 93 -2.73 14.19 -20.49
N MET A 94 -4.05 13.96 -20.39
CA MET A 94 -4.60 12.65 -20.04
C MET A 94 -4.44 11.62 -21.15
N GLU A 95 -4.60 12.03 -22.41
CA GLU A 95 -4.47 11.13 -23.56
C GLU A 95 -3.03 10.61 -23.70
N THR A 96 -2.06 11.50 -23.54
CA THR A 96 -0.64 11.16 -23.51
C THR A 96 -0.32 10.24 -22.33
N LEU A 97 -0.89 10.51 -21.15
CA LEU A 97 -0.71 9.68 -19.96
C LEU A 97 -1.21 8.25 -20.18
N GLU A 98 -2.42 8.09 -20.73
CA GLU A 98 -3.00 6.79 -21.04
C GLU A 98 -2.14 6.03 -22.07
N SER A 99 -1.67 6.72 -23.11
CA SER A 99 -0.78 6.13 -24.12
C SER A 99 0.53 5.61 -23.50
N ILE A 100 1.18 6.40 -22.65
CA ILE A 100 2.42 6.00 -21.97
C ILE A 100 2.15 4.82 -21.03
N ALA A 101 1.11 4.89 -20.21
CA ALA A 101 0.80 3.87 -19.23
C ALA A 101 0.43 2.52 -19.88
N ASN A 102 -0.37 2.54 -20.95
CA ASN A 102 -0.69 1.34 -21.73
C ASN A 102 0.57 0.74 -22.38
N ARG A 103 1.42 1.56 -22.98
CA ARG A 103 2.68 1.09 -23.56
C ARG A 103 3.59 0.43 -22.53
N ILE A 104 3.64 0.95 -21.30
CA ILE A 104 4.39 0.31 -20.21
C ILE A 104 3.80 -1.06 -19.88
N VAL A 105 2.47 -1.17 -19.76
CA VAL A 105 1.79 -2.44 -19.47
C VAL A 105 2.05 -3.46 -20.56
N ASP A 106 1.88 -3.09 -21.83
CA ASP A 106 2.10 -3.95 -22.99
C ASP A 106 3.54 -4.48 -23.02
N ASP A 107 4.50 -3.61 -22.74
CA ASP A 107 5.93 -3.96 -22.72
C ASP A 107 6.26 -4.89 -21.55
N LEU A 108 5.72 -4.63 -20.37
CA LEU A 108 5.87 -5.50 -19.20
C LEU A 108 5.22 -6.87 -19.43
N GLU A 109 4.02 -6.93 -19.99
CA GLU A 109 3.34 -8.19 -20.34
C GLU A 109 4.15 -9.02 -21.33
N ALA A 110 4.79 -8.37 -22.31
CA ALA A 110 5.64 -9.05 -23.30
C ALA A 110 6.93 -9.64 -22.67
N HIS A 111 7.41 -9.07 -21.56
CA HIS A 111 8.71 -9.42 -20.96
C HIS A 111 8.61 -10.02 -19.55
N LYS A 112 7.41 -10.21 -18.99
CA LYS A 112 7.23 -10.76 -17.65
C LYS A 112 7.77 -12.18 -17.47
N GLY A 113 7.79 -12.98 -18.55
CA GLY A 113 8.45 -14.29 -18.60
C GLY A 113 7.75 -15.41 -17.80
N ASP A 114 7.05 -15.10 -16.73
CA ASP A 114 6.38 -16.04 -15.84
C ASP A 114 4.89 -15.73 -15.75
N GLU A 115 4.04 -16.75 -15.84
CA GLU A 115 2.58 -16.62 -15.71
C GLU A 115 2.15 -16.25 -14.29
N ASP A 116 2.96 -16.54 -13.26
CA ASP A 116 2.70 -16.13 -11.88
C ASP A 116 2.80 -14.60 -11.69
N ILE A 117 3.46 -13.89 -12.60
CA ILE A 117 3.56 -12.44 -12.55
C ILE A 117 2.26 -11.81 -13.05
N LEU A 118 1.58 -11.12 -12.14
CA LEU A 118 0.33 -10.41 -12.40
C LEU A 118 0.60 -8.92 -12.55
N ILE A 119 0.19 -8.35 -13.69
CA ILE A 119 0.26 -6.92 -13.97
C ILE A 119 -1.16 -6.37 -13.99
N ASN A 120 -1.46 -5.46 -13.08
CA ASN A 120 -2.75 -4.80 -12.98
C ASN A 120 -2.62 -3.33 -13.31
N GLY A 121 -3.39 -2.85 -14.27
CA GLY A 121 -3.38 -1.45 -14.70
C GLY A 121 -3.40 -1.30 -16.21
N PRO A 122 -3.28 -0.05 -16.70
CA PRO A 122 -3.29 1.15 -15.88
C PRO A 122 -4.66 1.43 -15.25
N TYR A 123 -4.66 1.98 -14.03
CA TYR A 123 -5.87 2.44 -13.34
C TYR A 123 -5.62 3.79 -12.66
N GLU A 124 -6.69 4.50 -12.32
CA GLU A 124 -6.57 5.79 -11.63
C GLU A 124 -5.84 5.66 -10.29
N ALA A 125 -4.78 6.44 -10.08
CA ALA A 125 -4.09 6.47 -8.81
C ALA A 125 -5.00 7.01 -7.70
N THR A 126 -4.76 6.62 -6.45
CA THR A 126 -5.53 7.06 -5.26
C THR A 126 -5.72 8.58 -5.20
N ILE A 127 -4.69 9.33 -5.59
CA ILE A 127 -4.79 10.77 -5.81
C ILE A 127 -4.68 11.01 -7.31
N LYS A 128 -5.82 11.28 -7.96
CA LYS A 128 -5.94 11.37 -9.41
C LYS A 128 -5.15 12.51 -10.04
N LYS A 129 -5.01 13.64 -9.34
CA LYS A 129 -4.33 14.83 -9.84
C LYS A 129 -3.57 15.56 -8.74
N VAL A 130 -2.32 15.92 -9.00
CA VAL A 130 -1.47 16.69 -8.09
C VAL A 130 -0.72 17.74 -8.91
N ARG A 131 -0.84 19.03 -8.55
CA ARG A 131 -0.15 20.16 -9.24
C ARG A 131 -0.33 20.09 -10.75
N ASP A 132 -1.59 19.95 -11.21
CA ASP A 132 -1.99 19.84 -12.62
C ASP A 132 -1.47 18.61 -13.39
N MET A 133 -0.86 17.64 -12.71
CA MET A 133 -0.45 16.37 -13.27
C MET A 133 -1.49 15.29 -12.98
N TYR A 134 -2.07 14.67 -13.99
CA TYR A 134 -2.86 13.45 -13.89
C TYR A 134 -1.96 12.27 -13.53
N ARG A 135 -2.54 11.23 -12.92
CA ARG A 135 -1.78 10.09 -12.40
C ARG A 135 -2.51 8.78 -12.68
N LEU A 136 -1.82 7.85 -13.33
CA LEU A 136 -2.24 6.46 -13.47
C LEU A 136 -1.26 5.55 -12.74
N ALA A 137 -1.79 4.47 -12.18
CA ALA A 137 -1.02 3.48 -11.43
C ALA A 137 -1.00 2.14 -12.15
N ILE A 138 0.10 1.41 -11.98
CA ILE A 138 0.29 0.03 -12.42
C ILE A 138 0.83 -0.73 -11.22
N MET A 139 0.23 -1.89 -10.90
CA MET A 139 0.65 -2.77 -9.82
C MET A 139 1.13 -4.10 -10.39
N ILE A 140 2.33 -4.48 -10.06
CA ILE A 140 2.94 -5.75 -10.45
C ILE A 140 3.10 -6.59 -9.20
N ARG A 141 2.74 -7.87 -9.25
CA ARG A 141 2.91 -8.83 -8.16
C ARG A 141 3.38 -10.16 -8.70
N GLY A 142 4.31 -10.80 -8.01
CA GLY A 142 4.82 -12.12 -8.36
C GLY A 142 5.58 -12.76 -7.21
N THR A 143 5.81 -14.05 -7.29
CA THR A 143 6.61 -14.79 -6.29
C THR A 143 8.08 -14.39 -6.39
N ASP A 144 8.56 -14.14 -7.60
CA ASP A 144 9.91 -13.64 -7.88
C ASP A 144 9.84 -12.63 -9.04
N LEU A 145 10.21 -11.38 -8.77
CA LEU A 145 10.24 -10.30 -9.75
C LEU A 145 11.67 -9.93 -10.19
N THR A 146 12.67 -10.73 -9.84
CA THR A 146 14.09 -10.40 -10.08
C THR A 146 14.37 -10.11 -11.56
N ASN A 147 13.98 -11.01 -12.46
CA ASN A 147 14.19 -10.83 -13.90
C ASN A 147 13.43 -9.62 -14.46
N LEU A 148 12.22 -9.40 -13.98
CA LEU A 148 11.41 -8.25 -14.42
C LEU A 148 11.97 -6.92 -13.90
N LYS A 149 12.49 -6.89 -12.67
CA LYS A 149 13.20 -5.73 -12.10
C LYS A 149 14.43 -5.38 -12.93
N GLU A 150 15.22 -6.40 -13.30
CA GLU A 150 16.40 -6.22 -14.16
C GLU A 150 16.00 -5.72 -15.54
N TYR A 151 14.95 -6.26 -16.14
CA TYR A 151 14.40 -5.78 -17.41
C TYR A 151 13.98 -4.33 -17.31
N ILE A 152 13.17 -3.95 -16.30
CA ILE A 152 12.71 -2.58 -16.10
C ILE A 152 13.91 -1.63 -16.00
N TYR A 153 14.90 -1.96 -15.19
CA TYR A 153 16.10 -1.14 -14.99
C TYR A 153 16.89 -0.89 -16.28
N ASN A 154 16.99 -1.89 -17.16
CA ASN A 154 17.75 -1.82 -18.41
C ASN A 154 16.92 -1.34 -19.61
N SER A 155 15.62 -1.11 -19.44
CA SER A 155 14.69 -0.70 -20.51
C SER A 155 14.43 0.81 -20.53
N TRP A 156 13.71 1.25 -21.55
CA TRP A 156 13.21 2.61 -21.68
C TRP A 156 12.25 3.00 -20.54
N ILE A 157 11.61 2.04 -19.89
CA ILE A 157 10.67 2.26 -18.79
C ILE A 157 11.35 3.02 -17.66
N PHE A 158 12.57 2.60 -17.26
CA PHE A 158 13.28 3.23 -16.15
C PHE A 158 13.62 4.70 -16.40
N THR A 159 13.80 5.09 -17.65
CA THR A 159 14.12 6.48 -18.05
C THR A 159 12.89 7.30 -18.44
N GLN A 160 11.67 6.70 -18.35
CA GLN A 160 10.43 7.39 -18.71
C GLN A 160 10.20 8.58 -17.79
N GLU A 161 10.10 9.77 -18.37
CA GLU A 161 9.78 10.99 -17.62
C GLU A 161 8.41 10.89 -16.95
N GLY A 162 8.32 11.36 -15.71
CA GLY A 162 7.07 11.32 -14.95
C GLY A 162 6.72 9.97 -14.33
N LEU A 163 7.53 8.93 -14.52
CA LEU A 163 7.36 7.64 -13.87
C LEU A 163 7.98 7.62 -12.47
N LEU A 164 7.24 7.11 -11.52
CA LEU A 164 7.70 6.76 -10.18
C LEU A 164 7.59 5.25 -10.02
N ILE A 165 8.64 4.61 -9.52
CA ILE A 165 8.69 3.17 -9.26
C ILE A 165 8.97 2.99 -7.77
N ASP A 166 8.11 2.24 -7.12
CA ASP A 166 8.24 1.86 -5.70
C ASP A 166 8.23 0.33 -5.61
N VAL A 167 9.30 -0.24 -5.06
CA VAL A 167 9.46 -1.68 -4.91
C VAL A 167 9.12 -2.03 -3.47
N ASP A 168 8.24 -3.02 -3.29
CA ASP A 168 7.67 -3.42 -2.00
C ASP A 168 7.16 -2.21 -1.19
N PRO A 169 6.19 -1.45 -1.75
CA PRO A 169 5.74 -0.17 -1.19
C PRO A 169 5.21 -0.36 0.24
N VAL A 170 5.76 0.43 1.18
CA VAL A 170 5.43 0.36 2.62
C VAL A 170 4.47 1.48 2.99
#